data_bf59c2579a3198a689a349cecd718dd4
#
_entry.id   bf59c2579a3198a689a349cecd718dd4
#
_cell.length_a   1.000
_cell.length_b   1.000
_cell.length_c   1.000
_cell.angle_alpha   90.00
_cell.angle_beta   90.00
_cell.angle_gamma   90.00
#
_symmetry.space_group_name_H-M   'P 1'
#
loop_
_entity.id
_entity.type
_entity.pdbx_description
1 polymer ?
#
loop_
_entity_poly.entity_id
_entity_poly.type
_entity_poly.pdbx_seq_one_letter_code
_entity_poly.pdbx_strand_id
1 'polypeptide(L)'
;MKHLFACFLVSYTICHLAFAGTGRIYGKVTTTDDEVFEGWIRWDKQEAFWDDYLDGIRKGYIKNDLDKKILLKVYGPFWVYRRQSEFRQDPQTGIQFGHIELLEKTSGSSATVTLKDGRKLKLGPHGRDIGSSNSGIEIDDLNFGKIVIKWREFKQVEFKEETSQYVEVKSQNDEYRLYGRVETWEGDVFEGYVIWDWDESLSTHILDGKSRRREMEIPFTNIKWIERDSRSSVVVELTNDTRLSLSGSNDVGQGNRGMAIKDPVYGEVEISWKDFGSVKFEKNVTKFIRNYDDFDGGRPLYGEVYTKYNDRYRGYICWDNDECFTTDVLDGKYEEYDINIEFSKIYSIQYRSRRSCIVETVDGKKMHLSGSNDVNDANAGIFIMQEDGSETKVRWTDFEKVIFK
;
A
#
# COMPACT_ATOMS: atom_id res chain seq x y z
N MET A 1 69.46 23.05 16.75
CA MET A 1 68.57 22.79 15.60
C MET A 1 67.57 21.73 16.01
N LYS A 2 66.34 22.12 16.28
CA LYS A 2 65.24 21.19 16.62
C LYS A 2 64.29 21.15 15.41
N HIS A 3 64.22 20.00 14.73
CA HIS A 3 63.26 19.79 13.64
C HIS A 3 61.91 19.40 14.22
N LEU A 4 60.93 20.24 14.04
CA LEU A 4 59.51 19.95 14.25
C LEU A 4 58.97 19.20 13.01
N PHE A 5 58.59 17.91 13.18
CA PHE A 5 57.76 17.21 12.20
C PHE A 5 56.28 17.51 12.48
N ALA A 6 55.66 18.24 11.57
CA ALA A 6 54.20 18.41 11.57
C ALA A 6 53.56 17.24 10.81
N CYS A 7 52.89 16.35 11.56
CA CYS A 7 52.01 15.33 10.99
C CYS A 7 50.69 16.02 10.54
N PHE A 8 50.44 16.10 9.23
CA PHE A 8 49.14 16.42 8.67
C PHE A 8 48.27 15.17 8.70
N LEU A 9 47.31 15.11 9.63
CA LEU A 9 46.21 14.17 9.60
C LEU A 9 45.20 14.63 8.52
N VAL A 10 45.23 13.96 7.36
CA VAL A 10 44.17 14.11 6.35
C VAL A 10 42.96 13.29 6.82
N SER A 11 41.98 13.99 7.37
CA SER A 11 40.69 13.41 7.74
C SER A 11 39.90 13.13 6.44
N TYR A 12 39.86 11.91 5.97
CA TYR A 12 38.94 11.49 4.90
C TYR A 12 37.53 11.44 5.49
N THR A 13 36.75 12.49 5.29
CA THR A 13 35.33 12.45 5.49
C THR A 13 34.74 11.64 4.33
N ILE A 14 34.48 10.35 4.55
CA ILE A 14 33.66 9.54 3.63
C ILE A 14 32.24 10.12 3.73
N CYS A 15 31.89 10.97 2.77
CA CYS A 15 30.53 11.38 2.56
C CYS A 15 29.77 10.13 2.08
N HIS A 16 29.09 9.42 2.98
CA HIS A 16 28.08 8.45 2.57
C HIS A 16 27.01 9.27 1.87
N LEU A 17 27.04 9.32 0.55
CA LEU A 17 25.86 9.68 -0.24
C LEU A 17 24.80 8.65 0.18
N ALA A 18 23.79 9.12 0.94
CA ALA A 18 22.63 8.32 1.20
C ALA A 18 22.02 8.00 -0.16
N PHE A 19 22.08 6.74 -0.55
CA PHE A 19 21.47 6.27 -1.79
C PHE A 19 19.95 6.38 -1.56
N ALA A 20 19.28 7.22 -2.33
CA ALA A 20 17.83 7.25 -2.32
C ALA A 20 17.37 5.92 -2.92
N GLY A 21 16.75 5.06 -2.10
CA GLY A 21 16.21 3.79 -2.55
C GLY A 21 15.16 3.98 -3.64
N THR A 22 14.87 2.92 -4.37
CA THR A 22 13.94 2.97 -5.51
C THR A 22 12.47 2.84 -5.09
N GLY A 23 12.21 2.48 -3.82
CA GLY A 23 10.88 2.16 -3.30
C GLY A 23 10.34 0.82 -3.80
N ARG A 24 11.12 0.05 -4.58
CA ARG A 24 10.70 -1.22 -5.15
C ARG A 24 10.78 -2.35 -4.14
N ILE A 25 9.82 -3.27 -4.22
CA ILE A 25 9.86 -4.51 -3.43
C ILE A 25 11.12 -5.28 -3.80
N TYR A 26 11.93 -5.62 -2.79
CA TYR A 26 13.15 -6.41 -2.96
C TYR A 26 13.19 -7.53 -1.93
N GLY A 27 13.69 -8.68 -2.32
CA GLY A 27 13.77 -9.80 -1.40
C GLY A 27 14.39 -11.04 -1.99
N LYS A 28 14.39 -12.06 -1.14
CA LYS A 28 14.92 -13.40 -1.42
C LYS A 28 13.78 -14.39 -1.46
N VAL A 29 13.47 -14.91 -2.64
CA VAL A 29 12.41 -15.88 -2.87
C VAL A 29 13.00 -17.29 -2.88
N THR A 30 12.37 -18.22 -2.14
CA THR A 30 12.72 -19.65 -2.11
C THR A 30 11.58 -20.44 -2.72
N THR A 31 11.89 -21.38 -3.59
CA THR A 31 10.94 -22.31 -4.21
C THR A 31 10.72 -23.55 -3.36
N THR A 32 9.73 -24.36 -3.72
CA THR A 32 9.48 -25.69 -3.10
C THR A 32 10.63 -26.67 -3.29
N ASP A 33 11.47 -26.47 -4.31
CA ASP A 33 12.65 -27.27 -4.60
C ASP A 33 13.93 -26.69 -3.99
N ASP A 34 13.78 -25.71 -3.07
CA ASP A 34 14.84 -25.01 -2.36
C ASP A 34 15.79 -24.18 -3.27
N GLU A 35 15.37 -23.88 -4.50
CA GLU A 35 16.06 -22.89 -5.32
C GLU A 35 15.83 -21.49 -4.75
N VAL A 36 16.82 -20.61 -4.89
CA VAL A 36 16.82 -19.28 -4.29
C VAL A 36 17.13 -18.23 -5.35
N PHE A 37 16.27 -17.21 -5.42
CA PHE A 37 16.40 -16.07 -6.32
C PHE A 37 16.32 -14.78 -5.51
N GLU A 38 17.11 -13.76 -5.88
CA GLU A 38 17.17 -12.50 -5.14
C GLU A 38 17.15 -11.31 -6.09
N GLY A 39 16.24 -10.38 -5.88
CA GLY A 39 16.11 -9.21 -6.73
C GLY A 39 14.87 -8.39 -6.49
N TRP A 40 14.57 -7.47 -7.40
CA TRP A 40 13.29 -6.77 -7.42
C TRP A 40 12.17 -7.74 -7.70
N ILE A 41 11.09 -7.60 -6.91
CA ILE A 41 9.93 -8.47 -6.97
C ILE A 41 8.75 -7.69 -7.53
N ARG A 42 7.99 -8.35 -8.42
CA ARG A 42 6.67 -7.92 -8.84
C ARG A 42 5.68 -9.02 -8.47
N TRP A 43 4.89 -8.77 -7.42
CA TRP A 43 3.94 -9.74 -6.88
C TRP A 43 2.67 -9.76 -7.73
N ASP A 44 2.12 -10.94 -8.00
CA ASP A 44 0.99 -11.18 -8.92
C ASP A 44 1.11 -10.45 -10.28
N LYS A 45 2.31 -10.00 -10.65
CA LYS A 45 2.62 -9.14 -11.81
C LYS A 45 2.02 -7.73 -11.72
N GLN A 46 1.60 -7.30 -10.56
CA GLN A 46 0.96 -6.00 -10.31
C GLN A 46 1.75 -5.19 -9.28
N GLU A 47 1.88 -5.68 -8.07
CA GLU A 47 2.50 -4.98 -6.95
C GLU A 47 4.01 -5.00 -7.08
N ALA A 48 4.64 -3.82 -7.15
CA ALA A 48 6.07 -3.66 -7.36
C ALA A 48 6.76 -2.76 -6.33
N PHE A 49 6.00 -2.06 -5.49
CA PHE A 49 6.48 -1.04 -4.58
C PHE A 49 6.12 -1.34 -3.13
N TRP A 50 6.93 -0.87 -2.18
CA TRP A 50 6.73 -1.12 -0.76
C TRP A 50 5.40 -0.62 -0.20
N ASP A 51 4.82 0.41 -0.82
CA ASP A 51 3.52 0.98 -0.48
C ASP A 51 2.34 0.36 -1.25
N ASP A 52 2.58 -0.67 -2.05
CA ASP A 52 1.52 -1.50 -2.62
C ASP A 52 0.99 -2.45 -1.55
N TYR A 53 -0.30 -2.85 -1.68
CA TYR A 53 -0.97 -3.70 -0.70
C TYR A 53 -0.89 -5.17 -1.11
N LEU A 54 -0.65 -6.02 -0.13
CA LEU A 54 -0.93 -7.46 -0.18
C LEU A 54 -2.34 -7.68 0.34
N ASP A 55 -3.23 -8.11 -0.53
CA ASP A 55 -4.62 -8.35 -0.20
C ASP A 55 -4.87 -9.78 0.29
N GLY A 56 -5.70 -9.91 1.31
CA GLY A 56 -6.05 -11.21 1.86
C GLY A 56 -7.23 -11.17 2.81
N ILE A 57 -7.72 -12.34 3.17
CA ILE A 57 -8.67 -12.54 4.26
C ILE A 57 -7.93 -13.08 5.47
N ARG A 58 -7.97 -12.38 6.59
CA ARG A 58 -7.39 -12.90 7.85
C ARG A 58 -8.10 -14.18 8.28
N LYS A 59 -7.36 -15.29 8.31
CA LYS A 59 -7.85 -16.61 8.70
C LYS A 59 -7.46 -16.93 10.14
N GLY A 60 -8.44 -16.95 11.02
CA GLY A 60 -8.25 -17.46 12.38
C GLY A 60 -7.27 -16.64 13.23
N TYR A 61 -7.73 -16.23 14.37
CA TYR A 61 -6.94 -15.52 15.36
C TYR A 61 -5.86 -16.41 15.98
N ILE A 62 -4.76 -15.82 16.42
CA ILE A 62 -3.57 -16.37 17.09
C ILE A 62 -3.90 -17.60 17.93
N LYS A 63 -3.45 -18.79 17.48
CA LYS A 63 -3.73 -20.06 18.15
C LYS A 63 -2.60 -20.55 19.05
N ASN A 64 -1.39 -19.99 18.94
CA ASN A 64 -0.25 -20.50 19.67
C ASN A 64 0.15 -19.63 20.86
N ASP A 65 0.74 -20.27 21.89
CA ASP A 65 1.14 -19.59 23.14
C ASP A 65 2.35 -18.65 22.95
N LEU A 66 3.11 -18.81 21.87
CA LEU A 66 4.25 -17.95 21.55
C LEU A 66 3.77 -16.58 21.06
N ASP A 67 2.78 -16.56 20.17
CA ASP A 67 2.17 -15.32 19.66
C ASP A 67 1.47 -14.57 20.80
N LYS A 68 0.78 -15.29 21.70
CA LYS A 68 0.20 -14.72 22.91
C LYS A 68 1.26 -14.10 23.82
N LYS A 69 2.42 -14.75 24.00
CA LYS A 69 3.51 -14.23 24.85
C LYS A 69 4.15 -12.98 24.25
N ILE A 70 4.33 -12.94 22.93
CA ILE A 70 4.87 -11.78 22.22
C ILE A 70 3.88 -10.61 22.35
N LEU A 71 2.62 -10.82 22.08
CA LEU A 71 1.58 -9.79 22.20
C LEU A 71 1.42 -9.29 23.63
N LEU A 72 1.44 -10.19 24.63
CA LEU A 72 1.42 -9.81 26.05
C LEU A 72 2.63 -8.98 26.46
N LYS A 73 3.82 -9.33 25.94
CA LYS A 73 5.07 -8.64 26.26
C LYS A 73 5.15 -7.25 25.61
N VAL A 74 4.65 -7.14 24.37
CA VAL A 74 4.79 -5.92 23.56
C VAL A 74 3.59 -4.99 23.74
N TYR A 75 2.37 -5.53 23.82
CA TYR A 75 1.12 -4.76 23.74
C TYR A 75 0.18 -4.93 24.95
N GLY A 76 0.54 -5.78 25.93
CA GLY A 76 -0.28 -6.02 27.12
C GLY A 76 -1.45 -7.00 26.92
N PRO A 77 -2.31 -7.17 27.93
CA PRO A 77 -3.33 -8.24 27.97
C PRO A 77 -4.49 -8.08 26.98
N PHE A 78 -4.72 -6.91 26.40
CA PHE A 78 -5.84 -6.60 25.53
C PHE A 78 -5.98 -7.56 24.34
N TRP A 79 -4.86 -7.83 23.67
CA TRP A 79 -4.82 -8.65 22.45
C TRP A 79 -5.00 -10.14 22.70
N VAL A 80 -4.84 -10.59 23.94
CA VAL A 80 -4.92 -12.00 24.31
C VAL A 80 -6.36 -12.43 24.61
N TYR A 81 -7.21 -11.53 25.06
CA TYR A 81 -8.54 -11.83 25.55
C TYR A 81 -9.67 -11.59 24.58
N ARG A 82 -9.43 -10.93 23.46
CA ARG A 82 -10.45 -10.71 22.45
C ARG A 82 -10.84 -12.05 21.82
N ARG A 83 -12.06 -12.49 22.10
CA ARG A 83 -12.54 -13.83 21.72
C ARG A 83 -12.81 -13.87 20.22
N GLN A 84 -12.29 -14.92 19.57
CA GLN A 84 -12.52 -15.32 18.18
C GLN A 84 -14.02 -15.38 17.78
N SER A 85 -14.92 -15.45 18.76
CA SER A 85 -16.37 -15.58 18.56
C SER A 85 -17.10 -14.27 18.23
N GLU A 86 -16.41 -13.12 18.30
CA GLU A 86 -17.01 -11.81 18.06
C GLU A 86 -16.86 -11.34 16.61
N PHE A 87 -15.95 -11.96 15.83
CA PHE A 87 -15.85 -11.71 14.40
C PHE A 87 -16.91 -12.50 13.65
N ARG A 88 -17.87 -11.80 13.05
CA ARG A 88 -18.94 -12.43 12.26
C ARG A 88 -18.47 -12.91 10.88
N GLN A 89 -17.38 -12.39 10.37
CA GLN A 89 -16.73 -12.77 9.11
C GLN A 89 -15.20 -12.65 9.28
N ASP A 90 -14.46 -13.44 8.49
CA ASP A 90 -13.01 -13.25 8.39
C ASP A 90 -12.75 -11.89 7.73
N PRO A 91 -12.09 -10.92 8.39
CA PRO A 91 -11.94 -9.58 7.85
C PRO A 91 -11.02 -9.57 6.63
N GLN A 92 -11.40 -8.80 5.63
CA GLN A 92 -10.51 -8.44 4.54
C GLN A 92 -9.41 -7.55 5.09
N THR A 93 -8.21 -7.63 4.55
CA THR A 93 -7.09 -6.80 4.97
C THR A 93 -6.17 -6.53 3.79
N GLY A 94 -5.77 -5.28 3.62
CA GLY A 94 -4.64 -4.85 2.82
C GLY A 94 -3.47 -4.55 3.74
N ILE A 95 -2.31 -5.12 3.46
CA ILE A 95 -1.08 -4.86 4.22
C ILE A 95 -0.03 -4.36 3.25
N GLN A 96 0.51 -3.15 3.46
CA GLN A 96 1.59 -2.67 2.60
C GLN A 96 2.81 -3.58 2.71
N PHE A 97 3.40 -3.95 1.55
CA PHE A 97 4.53 -4.88 1.51
C PHE A 97 5.69 -4.45 2.38
N GLY A 98 5.91 -3.14 2.55
CA GLY A 98 6.97 -2.61 3.39
C GLY A 98 6.89 -2.99 4.86
N HIS A 99 5.70 -3.32 5.39
CA HIS A 99 5.53 -3.80 6.76
C HIS A 99 5.86 -5.28 6.95
N ILE A 100 6.05 -6.04 5.86
CA ILE A 100 6.23 -7.49 5.88
C ILE A 100 7.72 -7.83 5.93
N GLU A 101 8.11 -8.68 6.86
CA GLU A 101 9.45 -9.27 6.93
C GLU A 101 9.53 -10.59 6.16
N LEU A 102 8.52 -11.46 6.34
CA LEU A 102 8.50 -12.80 5.76
C LEU A 102 7.07 -13.18 5.35
N LEU A 103 6.94 -13.74 4.14
CA LEU A 103 5.71 -14.38 3.69
C LEU A 103 5.99 -15.85 3.35
N GLU A 104 5.31 -16.77 4.03
CA GLU A 104 5.46 -18.21 3.90
C GLU A 104 4.17 -18.84 3.37
N LYS A 105 4.24 -19.57 2.27
CA LYS A 105 3.10 -20.37 1.80
C LYS A 105 2.82 -21.50 2.78
N THR A 106 1.61 -21.58 3.28
CA THR A 106 1.17 -22.65 4.21
C THR A 106 0.27 -23.69 3.56
N SER A 107 -0.36 -23.36 2.43
CA SER A 107 -1.12 -24.29 1.60
C SER A 107 -1.29 -23.75 0.17
N GLY A 108 -2.04 -24.48 -0.66
CA GLY A 108 -2.42 -24.02 -2.01
C GLY A 108 -3.22 -22.71 -2.02
N SER A 109 -3.86 -22.35 -0.90
CA SER A 109 -4.73 -21.18 -0.79
C SER A 109 -4.51 -20.38 0.50
N SER A 110 -3.35 -20.47 1.14
CA SER A 110 -3.05 -19.70 2.34
C SER A 110 -1.56 -19.44 2.51
N ALA A 111 -1.26 -18.33 3.16
CA ALA A 111 0.08 -17.92 3.57
C ALA A 111 0.09 -17.47 5.03
N THR A 112 1.26 -17.50 5.66
CA THR A 112 1.54 -16.80 6.91
C THR A 112 2.45 -15.62 6.59
N VAL A 113 2.03 -14.44 7.03
CA VAL A 113 2.78 -13.19 6.94
C VAL A 113 3.35 -12.87 8.31
N THR A 114 4.66 -12.70 8.41
CA THR A 114 5.33 -12.17 9.59
C THR A 114 5.65 -10.71 9.32
N LEU A 115 5.17 -9.82 10.17
CA LEU A 115 5.42 -8.39 10.10
C LEU A 115 6.72 -8.02 10.83
N LYS A 116 7.29 -6.86 10.53
CA LYS A 116 8.51 -6.35 11.18
C LYS A 116 8.40 -6.19 12.70
N ASP A 117 7.18 -6.01 13.23
CA ASP A 117 6.92 -5.97 14.67
C ASP A 117 6.82 -7.36 15.31
N GLY A 118 6.98 -8.44 14.52
CA GLY A 118 6.94 -9.83 14.93
C GLY A 118 5.54 -10.46 14.96
N ARG A 119 4.48 -9.73 14.63
CA ARG A 119 3.13 -10.32 14.49
C ARG A 119 3.08 -11.28 13.32
N LYS A 120 2.33 -12.37 13.50
CA LYS A 120 2.06 -13.35 12.45
C LYS A 120 0.58 -13.37 12.09
N LEU A 121 0.30 -13.15 10.84
CA LEU A 121 -1.04 -13.15 10.28
C LEU A 121 -1.17 -14.33 9.31
N LYS A 122 -2.23 -15.12 9.46
CA LYS A 122 -2.57 -16.15 8.49
C LYS A 122 -3.57 -15.56 7.51
N LEU A 123 -3.21 -15.53 6.23
CA LEU A 123 -4.03 -15.00 5.16
C LEU A 123 -4.56 -16.12 4.26
N GLY A 124 -5.81 -15.99 3.84
CA GLY A 124 -6.44 -16.74 2.78
C GLY A 124 -6.68 -15.89 1.55
N PRO A 125 -7.23 -16.47 0.45
CA PRO A 125 -7.43 -15.74 -0.78
C PRO A 125 -8.45 -14.62 -0.61
N HIS A 126 -8.05 -13.45 -1.08
CA HIS A 126 -8.90 -12.33 -1.46
C HIS A 126 -8.24 -11.68 -2.66
N GLY A 127 -8.99 -11.37 -3.70
CA GLY A 127 -8.35 -10.96 -4.95
C GLY A 127 -7.48 -12.08 -5.55
N ARG A 128 -6.25 -11.72 -5.94
CA ARG A 128 -5.33 -12.61 -6.64
C ARG A 128 -4.03 -12.90 -5.90
N ASP A 129 -3.71 -12.16 -4.84
CA ASP A 129 -2.39 -12.16 -4.20
C ASP A 129 -2.03 -13.47 -3.53
N ILE A 130 -3.00 -14.14 -2.93
CA ILE A 130 -2.82 -15.38 -2.18
C ILE A 130 -3.52 -16.53 -2.87
N GLY A 131 -2.77 -17.56 -3.27
CA GLY A 131 -3.34 -18.79 -3.79
C GLY A 131 -3.10 -19.00 -5.29
N SER A 132 -3.84 -19.98 -5.85
CA SER A 132 -3.65 -20.43 -7.24
C SER A 132 -4.09 -19.40 -8.29
N SER A 133 -4.84 -18.37 -7.90
CA SER A 133 -5.22 -17.23 -8.76
C SER A 133 -4.06 -16.27 -9.01
N ASN A 134 -3.00 -16.33 -8.20
CA ASN A 134 -1.80 -15.51 -8.39
C ASN A 134 -1.15 -15.78 -9.76
N SER A 135 -1.00 -14.72 -10.57
CA SER A 135 -0.47 -14.78 -11.94
C SER A 135 1.00 -15.18 -12.02
N GLY A 136 1.71 -15.04 -10.91
CA GLY A 136 3.12 -15.36 -10.73
C GLY A 136 3.86 -14.24 -10.04
N ILE A 137 4.92 -14.62 -9.37
CA ILE A 137 5.86 -13.72 -8.69
C ILE A 137 7.04 -13.53 -9.62
N GLU A 138 7.19 -12.35 -10.18
CA GLU A 138 8.34 -12.01 -11.02
C GLU A 138 9.48 -11.56 -10.13
N ILE A 139 10.69 -12.04 -10.45
CA ILE A 139 11.93 -11.67 -9.77
C ILE A 139 12.92 -11.24 -10.83
N ASP A 140 13.49 -10.06 -10.70
CA ASP A 140 14.55 -9.57 -11.57
C ASP A 140 15.91 -9.81 -10.90
N ASP A 141 16.43 -11.03 -11.04
CA ASP A 141 17.69 -11.48 -10.43
C ASP A 141 18.91 -11.00 -11.24
N LEU A 142 20.01 -10.66 -10.57
CA LEU A 142 21.23 -10.18 -11.24
C LEU A 142 21.89 -11.25 -12.12
N ASN A 143 21.80 -12.52 -11.73
CA ASN A 143 22.50 -13.61 -12.40
C ASN A 143 21.62 -14.32 -13.42
N PHE A 144 20.33 -14.45 -13.11
CA PHE A 144 19.37 -15.23 -13.90
C PHE A 144 18.45 -14.36 -14.75
N GLY A 145 18.45 -13.01 -14.54
CA GLY A 145 17.53 -12.11 -15.20
C GLY A 145 16.10 -12.24 -14.66
N LYS A 146 15.09 -12.00 -15.49
CA LYS A 146 13.68 -12.08 -15.10
C LYS A 146 13.20 -13.52 -15.01
N ILE A 147 12.70 -13.91 -13.83
CA ILE A 147 12.18 -15.24 -13.51
C ILE A 147 10.74 -15.06 -13.03
N VAL A 148 9.86 -15.98 -13.40
CA VAL A 148 8.47 -16.03 -12.92
C VAL A 148 8.25 -17.32 -12.15
N ILE A 149 7.98 -17.21 -10.85
CA ILE A 149 7.66 -18.32 -9.97
C ILE A 149 6.15 -18.39 -9.80
N LYS A 150 5.53 -19.53 -10.15
CA LYS A 150 4.10 -19.74 -9.93
C LYS A 150 3.81 -20.05 -8.47
N TRP A 151 2.62 -19.70 -7.98
CA TRP A 151 2.22 -19.98 -6.60
C TRP A 151 2.47 -21.44 -6.16
N ARG A 152 2.27 -22.43 -7.04
CA ARG A 152 2.54 -23.84 -6.73
C ARG A 152 4.01 -24.11 -6.39
N GLU A 153 4.93 -23.40 -7.03
CA GLU A 153 6.39 -23.50 -6.91
C GLU A 153 6.96 -22.62 -5.80
N PHE A 154 6.21 -21.59 -5.40
CA PHE A 154 6.57 -20.66 -4.34
C PHE A 154 6.55 -21.35 -2.97
N LYS A 155 7.56 -21.12 -2.15
CA LYS A 155 7.67 -21.56 -0.75
C LYS A 155 7.61 -20.37 0.21
N GLN A 156 8.51 -19.41 0.07
CA GLN A 156 8.59 -18.22 0.92
C GLN A 156 9.32 -17.07 0.24
N VAL A 157 9.14 -15.87 0.75
CA VAL A 157 9.94 -14.68 0.45
C VAL A 157 10.34 -13.98 1.74
N GLU A 158 11.63 -13.66 1.86
CA GLU A 158 12.20 -12.77 2.88
C GLU A 158 12.38 -11.39 2.24
N PHE A 159 11.66 -10.40 2.74
CA PHE A 159 11.75 -9.02 2.28
C PHE A 159 12.89 -8.29 2.98
N LYS A 160 13.59 -7.43 2.27
CA LYS A 160 14.72 -6.66 2.78
C LYS A 160 15.03 -5.46 1.92
N GLU A 161 15.86 -4.55 2.43
CA GLU A 161 16.41 -3.45 1.63
C GLU A 161 17.22 -3.97 0.44
N GLU A 162 17.11 -3.24 -0.66
CA GLU A 162 17.93 -3.48 -1.85
C GLU A 162 19.40 -3.12 -1.59
N THR A 163 20.31 -3.88 -2.17
CA THR A 163 21.75 -3.58 -2.01
C THR A 163 22.16 -2.46 -2.98
N SER A 164 23.11 -1.60 -2.54
CA SER A 164 23.66 -0.55 -3.40
C SER A 164 24.23 -1.09 -4.72
N GLN A 165 24.87 -2.26 -4.66
CA GLN A 165 25.40 -2.94 -5.86
C GLN A 165 24.28 -3.33 -6.82
N TYR A 166 23.16 -3.85 -6.29
CA TYR A 166 22.00 -4.23 -7.10
C TYR A 166 21.42 -3.02 -7.82
N VAL A 167 21.19 -1.93 -7.07
CA VAL A 167 20.64 -0.69 -7.61
C VAL A 167 21.58 -0.08 -8.67
N GLU A 168 22.88 -0.03 -8.42
CA GLU A 168 23.87 0.50 -9.37
C GLU A 168 23.81 -0.21 -10.72
N VAL A 169 23.68 -1.54 -10.72
CA VAL A 169 23.58 -2.34 -11.96
C VAL A 169 22.24 -2.11 -12.66
N LYS A 170 21.13 -2.05 -11.91
CA LYS A 170 19.77 -1.98 -12.48
C LYS A 170 19.34 -0.56 -12.87
N SER A 171 19.82 0.48 -12.18
CA SER A 171 19.48 1.89 -12.46
C SER A 171 19.97 2.40 -13.82
N GLN A 172 20.82 1.63 -14.51
CA GLN A 172 21.29 1.97 -15.86
C GLN A 172 20.16 1.98 -16.91
N ASN A 173 18.98 1.47 -16.58
CA ASN A 173 17.86 1.35 -17.52
C ASN A 173 16.88 2.54 -17.52
N ASP A 174 17.15 3.63 -16.78
CA ASP A 174 16.29 4.83 -16.67
C ASP A 174 14.81 4.50 -16.37
N GLU A 175 14.52 3.35 -15.75
CA GLU A 175 13.19 2.94 -15.36
C GLU A 175 12.78 3.68 -14.07
N TYR A 176 11.62 4.35 -14.10
CA TYR A 176 11.05 5.07 -12.96
C TYR A 176 9.57 4.75 -12.79
N ARG A 177 9.07 4.96 -11.58
CA ARG A 177 7.65 4.81 -11.24
C ARG A 177 6.84 5.93 -11.90
N LEU A 178 5.68 5.59 -12.44
CA LEU A 178 4.77 6.59 -13.01
C LEU A 178 4.27 7.54 -11.92
N TYR A 179 4.44 8.83 -12.13
CA TYR A 179 3.91 9.88 -11.28
C TYR A 179 3.14 10.88 -12.12
N GLY A 180 2.01 11.35 -11.60
CA GLY A 180 1.20 12.26 -12.38
C GLY A 180 0.10 12.96 -11.56
N ARG A 181 -0.45 13.98 -12.21
CA ARG A 181 -1.65 14.68 -11.79
C ARG A 181 -2.82 14.17 -12.61
N VAL A 182 -3.75 13.53 -11.92
CA VAL A 182 -4.98 12.97 -12.51
C VAL A 182 -6.13 13.95 -12.24
N GLU A 183 -6.87 14.28 -13.26
CA GLU A 183 -8.10 15.06 -13.19
C GLU A 183 -9.27 14.18 -13.59
N THR A 184 -10.30 14.14 -12.79
CA THR A 184 -11.50 13.37 -13.07
C THR A 184 -12.44 14.14 -14.00
N TRP A 185 -13.45 13.45 -14.54
CA TRP A 185 -14.44 14.08 -15.39
C TRP A 185 -15.23 15.21 -14.72
N GLU A 186 -15.38 15.15 -13.39
CA GLU A 186 -16.05 16.18 -12.58
C GLU A 186 -15.14 17.33 -12.16
N GLY A 187 -13.83 17.22 -12.44
CA GLY A 187 -12.83 18.25 -12.16
C GLY A 187 -12.10 18.09 -10.83
N ASP A 188 -12.30 16.97 -10.12
CA ASP A 188 -11.48 16.64 -8.95
C ASP A 188 -10.06 16.28 -9.37
N VAL A 189 -9.09 16.63 -8.52
CA VAL A 189 -7.67 16.47 -8.84
C VAL A 189 -6.95 15.70 -7.74
N PHE A 190 -6.23 14.67 -8.16
CA PHE A 190 -5.35 13.86 -7.32
C PHE A 190 -3.94 13.84 -7.90
N GLU A 191 -2.92 13.83 -7.05
CA GLU A 191 -1.52 13.87 -7.49
C GLU A 191 -0.70 12.86 -6.71
N GLY A 192 -0.04 11.95 -7.42
CA GLY A 192 0.74 10.87 -6.79
C GLY A 192 1.31 9.88 -7.77
N TYR A 193 1.74 8.74 -7.24
CA TYR A 193 2.15 7.62 -8.08
C TYR A 193 0.94 6.93 -8.66
N VAL A 194 0.96 6.73 -10.00
CA VAL A 194 -0.16 6.22 -10.78
C VAL A 194 0.06 4.76 -11.11
N ILE A 195 -0.97 3.95 -10.91
CA ILE A 195 -1.09 2.59 -11.43
C ILE A 195 -2.21 2.62 -12.47
N TRP A 196 -1.85 2.53 -13.74
CA TRP A 196 -2.79 2.55 -14.85
C TRP A 196 -3.33 1.15 -15.12
N ASP A 197 -4.64 1.02 -15.38
CA ASP A 197 -5.34 -0.26 -15.58
C ASP A 197 -5.00 -1.34 -14.54
N TRP A 198 -4.57 -0.96 -13.33
CA TRP A 198 -4.17 -1.80 -12.21
C TRP A 198 -2.89 -2.65 -12.41
N ASP A 199 -2.15 -2.46 -13.51
CA ASP A 199 -0.92 -3.22 -13.76
C ASP A 199 0.23 -2.41 -14.41
N GLU A 200 0.00 -1.22 -14.96
CA GLU A 200 1.06 -0.37 -15.47
C GLU A 200 1.46 0.70 -14.44
N SER A 201 2.62 0.55 -13.85
CA SER A 201 3.16 1.45 -12.83
C SER A 201 4.57 1.97 -13.12
N LEU A 202 5.21 1.47 -14.20
CA LEU A 202 6.59 1.78 -14.57
C LEU A 202 6.65 2.49 -15.93
N SER A 203 7.64 3.36 -16.09
CA SER A 203 7.90 4.10 -17.34
C SER A 203 8.17 3.23 -18.55
N THR A 204 8.62 2.00 -18.32
CA THR A 204 8.89 0.97 -19.35
C THR A 204 7.65 0.16 -19.72
N HIS A 205 6.58 0.24 -18.95
CA HIS A 205 5.33 -0.42 -19.28
C HIS A 205 4.72 0.22 -20.53
N ILE A 206 3.89 -0.55 -21.22
CA ILE A 206 3.35 -0.21 -22.53
C ILE A 206 1.87 0.18 -22.39
N LEU A 207 1.49 1.27 -23.02
CA LEU A 207 0.11 1.62 -23.29
C LEU A 207 -0.26 1.06 -24.67
N ASP A 208 -1.14 0.09 -24.69
CA ASP A 208 -1.61 -0.55 -25.91
C ASP A 208 -2.82 0.19 -26.52
N GLY A 209 -2.91 0.19 -27.84
CA GLY A 209 -4.05 0.76 -28.53
C GLY A 209 -3.92 0.73 -30.03
N LYS A 210 -4.95 1.23 -30.73
CA LYS A 210 -4.95 1.35 -32.21
C LYS A 210 -5.15 2.80 -32.62
N SER A 211 -4.27 3.29 -33.48
CA SER A 211 -4.46 4.56 -34.17
C SER A 211 -4.62 4.33 -35.69
N ARG A 212 -5.72 4.80 -36.24
CA ARG A 212 -6.00 4.65 -37.69
C ARG A 212 -5.83 3.20 -38.23
N ARG A 213 -6.28 2.19 -37.45
CA ARG A 213 -6.18 0.74 -37.74
C ARG A 213 -4.77 0.14 -37.57
N ARG A 214 -3.79 0.89 -37.07
CA ARG A 214 -2.45 0.37 -36.75
C ARG A 214 -2.40 0.12 -35.24
N GLU A 215 -1.88 -1.03 -34.86
CA GLU A 215 -1.56 -1.34 -33.48
C GLU A 215 -0.38 -0.46 -33.04
N MET A 216 -0.48 0.06 -31.83
CA MET A 216 0.49 0.94 -31.22
C MET A 216 0.80 0.37 -29.84
N GLU A 217 2.08 0.23 -29.56
CA GLU A 217 2.65 -0.14 -28.26
C GLU A 217 3.53 1.04 -27.81
N ILE A 218 3.03 1.87 -26.91
CA ILE A 218 3.69 3.12 -26.54
C ILE A 218 4.22 3.02 -25.10
N PRO A 219 5.55 2.97 -24.89
CA PRO A 219 6.10 3.03 -23.54
C PRO A 219 5.66 4.30 -22.81
N PHE A 220 5.28 4.18 -21.52
CA PHE A 220 4.85 5.34 -20.74
C PHE A 220 5.92 6.42 -20.64
N THR A 221 7.21 6.08 -20.72
CA THR A 221 8.29 7.09 -20.79
C THR A 221 8.14 8.07 -21.95
N ASN A 222 7.41 7.70 -23.01
CA ASN A 222 7.15 8.55 -24.18
C ASN A 222 5.85 9.34 -24.08
N ILE A 223 5.08 9.14 -23.01
CA ILE A 223 3.77 9.77 -22.83
C ILE A 223 3.92 10.96 -21.88
N LYS A 224 3.39 12.11 -22.30
CA LYS A 224 3.33 13.33 -21.52
C LYS A 224 1.96 13.51 -20.87
N TRP A 225 0.90 13.11 -21.59
CA TRP A 225 -0.46 13.33 -21.16
C TRP A 225 -1.43 12.38 -21.85
N ILE A 226 -2.47 11.94 -21.12
CA ILE A 226 -3.58 11.15 -21.64
C ILE A 226 -4.88 11.84 -21.24
N GLU A 227 -5.81 12.00 -22.18
CA GLU A 227 -7.15 12.52 -21.92
C GLU A 227 -8.18 11.55 -22.50
N ARG A 228 -9.22 11.26 -21.72
CA ARG A 228 -10.33 10.47 -22.21
C ARG A 228 -11.17 11.29 -23.20
N ASP A 229 -11.22 10.84 -24.44
CA ASP A 229 -12.01 11.44 -25.51
C ASP A 229 -13.44 10.89 -25.55
N SER A 230 -13.57 9.57 -25.30
CA SER A 230 -14.86 8.89 -25.25
C SER A 230 -14.82 7.69 -24.27
N ARG A 231 -15.89 6.90 -24.23
CA ARG A 231 -15.90 5.65 -23.46
C ARG A 231 -14.90 4.61 -23.98
N SER A 232 -14.48 4.71 -25.25
CA SER A 232 -13.65 3.69 -25.92
C SER A 232 -12.41 4.26 -26.58
N SER A 233 -12.03 5.51 -26.26
CA SER A 233 -10.86 6.16 -26.85
C SER A 233 -10.27 7.23 -25.94
N VAL A 234 -8.98 7.46 -26.14
CA VAL A 234 -8.20 8.54 -25.52
C VAL A 234 -7.46 9.34 -26.56
N VAL A 235 -7.13 10.58 -26.24
CA VAL A 235 -6.08 11.35 -26.91
C VAL A 235 -4.82 11.26 -26.08
N VAL A 236 -3.70 10.89 -26.69
CA VAL A 236 -2.40 10.79 -26.05
C VAL A 236 -1.49 11.87 -26.66
N GLU A 237 -0.84 12.66 -25.81
CA GLU A 237 0.23 13.58 -26.20
C GLU A 237 1.57 12.95 -25.80
N LEU A 238 2.45 12.79 -26.76
CA LEU A 238 3.78 12.24 -26.56
C LEU A 238 4.76 13.34 -26.12
N THR A 239 5.91 12.94 -25.62
CA THR A 239 6.99 13.85 -25.17
C THR A 239 7.59 14.69 -26.29
N ASN A 240 7.39 14.33 -27.56
CA ASN A 240 7.75 15.09 -28.74
C ASN A 240 6.58 15.95 -29.28
N ASP A 241 5.56 16.20 -28.44
CA ASP A 241 4.35 16.98 -28.74
C ASP A 241 3.44 16.39 -29.85
N THR A 242 3.69 15.14 -30.28
CA THR A 242 2.79 14.44 -31.20
C THR A 242 1.51 14.03 -30.47
N ARG A 243 0.35 14.29 -31.06
CA ARG A 243 -0.95 13.86 -30.53
C ARG A 243 -1.53 12.70 -31.36
N LEU A 244 -2.02 11.69 -30.66
CA LEU A 244 -2.60 10.48 -31.24
C LEU A 244 -3.96 10.21 -30.58
N SER A 245 -4.94 9.77 -31.38
CA SER A 245 -6.14 9.15 -30.83
C SER A 245 -5.93 7.63 -30.81
N LEU A 246 -6.12 7.00 -29.63
CA LEU A 246 -6.01 5.57 -29.43
C LEU A 246 -7.34 4.97 -28.99
N SER A 247 -7.61 3.75 -29.47
CA SER A 247 -8.81 2.98 -29.13
C SER A 247 -8.53 1.47 -29.30
N GLY A 248 -9.48 0.62 -28.93
CA GLY A 248 -9.48 -0.80 -29.31
C GLY A 248 -8.57 -1.72 -28.50
N SER A 249 -8.14 -1.30 -27.30
CA SER A 249 -7.55 -2.16 -26.27
C SER A 249 -8.30 -1.96 -24.95
N ASN A 250 -7.96 -2.77 -23.94
CA ASN A 250 -8.41 -2.53 -22.57
C ASN A 250 -7.82 -1.23 -22.01
N ASP A 251 -6.55 -0.93 -22.26
CA ASP A 251 -5.85 0.21 -21.66
C ASP A 251 -6.48 1.57 -21.96
N VAL A 252 -7.14 1.69 -23.10
CA VAL A 252 -7.68 2.96 -23.61
C VAL A 252 -9.18 2.93 -23.88
N GLY A 253 -9.92 2.02 -23.25
CA GLY A 253 -11.35 1.83 -23.51
C GLY A 253 -12.13 1.30 -22.32
N GLN A 254 -13.36 0.84 -22.57
CA GLN A 254 -14.27 0.31 -21.53
C GLN A 254 -13.74 -0.93 -20.80
N GLY A 255 -12.73 -1.59 -21.35
CA GLY A 255 -12.04 -2.71 -20.70
C GLY A 255 -11.04 -2.29 -19.65
N ASN A 256 -10.71 -0.99 -19.57
CA ASN A 256 -9.83 -0.45 -18.54
C ASN A 256 -10.47 -0.59 -17.15
N ARG A 257 -9.76 -1.23 -16.23
CA ARG A 257 -10.24 -1.52 -14.88
C ARG A 257 -10.26 -0.29 -13.95
N GLY A 258 -9.77 0.86 -14.45
CA GLY A 258 -9.55 2.07 -13.70
C GLY A 258 -8.08 2.25 -13.35
N MET A 259 -7.80 3.15 -12.44
CA MET A 259 -6.45 3.45 -11.99
C MET A 259 -6.43 3.70 -10.49
N ALA A 260 -5.31 3.40 -9.85
CA ALA A 260 -5.04 3.81 -8.49
C ALA A 260 -4.00 4.93 -8.48
N ILE A 261 -4.19 5.90 -7.59
CA ILE A 261 -3.25 6.98 -7.34
C ILE A 261 -2.81 6.88 -5.88
N LYS A 262 -1.51 6.67 -5.64
CA LYS A 262 -0.92 6.75 -4.30
C LYS A 262 -0.69 8.22 -3.96
N ASP A 263 -1.76 8.88 -3.53
CA ASP A 263 -1.73 10.29 -3.15
C ASP A 263 -1.17 10.42 -1.72
N PRO A 264 -0.19 11.28 -1.46
CA PRO A 264 0.42 11.40 -0.14
C PRO A 264 -0.57 11.88 0.93
N VAL A 265 -1.63 12.58 0.54
CA VAL A 265 -2.62 13.19 1.43
C VAL A 265 -3.85 12.30 1.60
N TYR A 266 -4.39 11.80 0.49
CA TYR A 266 -5.62 11.02 0.48
C TYR A 266 -5.40 9.50 0.69
N GLY A 267 -4.14 9.05 0.65
CA GLY A 267 -3.84 7.62 0.62
C GLY A 267 -3.97 7.05 -0.79
N GLU A 268 -4.48 5.83 -0.92
CA GLU A 268 -4.78 5.27 -2.23
C GLU A 268 -6.17 5.70 -2.68
N VAL A 269 -6.23 6.34 -3.85
CA VAL A 269 -7.47 6.80 -4.48
C VAL A 269 -7.73 5.96 -5.70
N GLU A 270 -8.89 5.33 -5.76
CA GLU A 270 -9.31 4.51 -6.89
C GLU A 270 -10.24 5.31 -7.81
N ILE A 271 -9.85 5.50 -9.07
CA ILE A 271 -10.63 6.19 -10.08
C ILE A 271 -11.05 5.20 -11.15
N SER A 272 -12.35 4.99 -11.30
CA SER A 272 -12.88 4.11 -12.35
C SER A 272 -12.70 4.74 -13.73
N TRP A 273 -12.65 3.93 -14.80
CA TRP A 273 -12.57 4.44 -16.17
C TRP A 273 -13.65 5.46 -16.49
N LYS A 274 -14.88 5.28 -15.99
CA LYS A 274 -16.00 6.21 -16.26
C LYS A 274 -15.78 7.60 -15.66
N ASP A 275 -15.01 7.69 -14.56
CA ASP A 275 -14.77 8.92 -13.81
C ASP A 275 -13.45 9.58 -14.20
N PHE A 276 -12.56 8.85 -14.90
CA PHE A 276 -11.30 9.39 -15.41
C PHE A 276 -11.52 10.48 -16.46
N GLY A 277 -10.86 11.62 -16.31
CA GLY A 277 -10.83 12.72 -17.27
C GLY A 277 -9.48 12.79 -18.00
N SER A 278 -8.41 13.10 -17.28
CA SER A 278 -7.07 13.19 -17.86
C SER A 278 -5.98 12.88 -16.83
N VAL A 279 -4.78 12.54 -17.33
CA VAL A 279 -3.56 12.45 -16.51
C VAL A 279 -2.40 13.15 -17.22
N LYS A 280 -1.66 13.96 -16.46
CA LYS A 280 -0.40 14.56 -16.90
C LYS A 280 0.73 13.94 -16.10
N PHE A 281 1.64 13.26 -16.81
CA PHE A 281 2.78 12.60 -16.18
C PHE A 281 3.96 13.55 -15.96
N GLU A 282 4.69 13.31 -14.85
CA GLU A 282 5.96 13.94 -14.54
C GLU A 282 7.06 12.87 -14.49
N LYS A 283 8.22 13.18 -15.06
CA LYS A 283 9.34 12.22 -15.14
C LYS A 283 10.25 12.30 -13.92
N ASN A 284 10.78 11.15 -13.54
CA ASN A 284 11.83 11.03 -12.53
C ASN A 284 11.50 11.70 -11.18
N VAL A 285 10.23 11.63 -10.78
CA VAL A 285 9.82 12.13 -9.48
C VAL A 285 10.27 11.16 -8.41
N THR A 286 11.03 11.66 -7.42
CA THR A 286 11.53 10.87 -6.28
C THR A 286 10.89 11.28 -4.95
N LYS A 287 10.07 12.34 -4.96
CA LYS A 287 9.31 12.77 -3.77
C LYS A 287 8.31 11.69 -3.38
N PHE A 288 8.11 11.49 -2.07
CA PHE A 288 7.17 10.51 -1.51
C PHE A 288 7.51 9.03 -1.77
N ILE A 289 8.69 8.70 -2.30
CA ILE A 289 9.16 7.31 -2.31
C ILE A 289 9.32 6.84 -0.87
N ARG A 290 8.73 5.69 -0.55
CA ARG A 290 8.93 5.00 0.72
C ARG A 290 9.81 3.77 0.48
N ASN A 291 10.91 3.69 1.20
CA ASN A 291 11.83 2.55 1.18
C ASN A 291 11.44 1.53 2.25
N TYR A 292 12.02 0.36 2.22
CA TYR A 292 11.69 -0.70 3.17
C TYR A 292 11.81 -0.25 4.63
N ASP A 293 12.87 0.48 4.98
CA ASP A 293 13.13 0.96 6.35
C ASP A 293 12.16 2.05 6.83
N ASP A 294 11.36 2.65 5.93
CA ASP A 294 10.32 3.62 6.29
C ASP A 294 9.06 2.96 6.89
N PHE A 295 9.03 1.62 6.95
CA PHE A 295 7.92 0.83 7.47
C PHE A 295 8.35 0.11 8.76
N ASP A 296 7.50 0.15 9.79
CA ASP A 296 7.83 -0.34 11.14
C ASP A 296 7.10 -1.64 11.55
N GLY A 297 6.28 -2.21 10.67
CA GLY A 297 5.43 -3.37 10.99
C GLY A 297 4.14 -3.00 11.72
N GLY A 298 4.00 -1.74 12.13
CA GLY A 298 2.81 -1.19 12.78
C GLY A 298 2.83 -1.24 14.30
N ARG A 299 1.99 -0.40 14.89
CA ARG A 299 1.78 -0.29 16.35
C ARG A 299 0.30 -0.37 16.65
N PRO A 300 -0.11 -0.84 17.84
CA PRO A 300 -1.50 -0.77 18.28
C PRO A 300 -2.01 0.67 18.21
N LEU A 301 -3.23 0.86 17.75
CA LEU A 301 -3.89 2.16 17.81
C LEU A 301 -4.06 2.56 19.28
N TYR A 302 -3.65 3.77 19.60
CA TYR A 302 -3.80 4.36 20.92
C TYR A 302 -4.32 5.79 20.81
N GLY A 303 -5.22 6.19 21.71
CA GLY A 303 -5.79 7.53 21.61
C GLY A 303 -6.85 7.84 22.65
N GLU A 304 -7.65 8.84 22.34
CA GLU A 304 -8.74 9.35 23.16
C GLU A 304 -10.06 9.35 22.34
N VAL A 305 -11.07 8.69 22.90
CA VAL A 305 -12.42 8.61 22.31
C VAL A 305 -13.37 9.46 23.14
N TYR A 306 -14.13 10.31 22.48
CA TYR A 306 -15.14 11.20 23.04
C TYR A 306 -16.52 10.75 22.60
N THR A 307 -17.51 10.82 23.50
CA THR A 307 -18.90 10.52 23.22
C THR A 307 -19.76 11.81 23.18
N LYS A 308 -20.91 11.73 22.56
CA LYS A 308 -21.93 12.81 22.56
C LYS A 308 -22.46 13.15 23.95
N TYR A 309 -22.16 12.31 24.97
CA TYR A 309 -22.56 12.49 26.36
C TYR A 309 -21.46 13.13 27.21
N ASN A 310 -20.38 13.64 26.56
CA ASN A 310 -19.18 14.20 27.20
C ASN A 310 -18.33 13.17 27.97
N ASP A 311 -18.52 11.86 27.76
CA ASP A 311 -17.60 10.88 28.28
C ASP A 311 -16.31 10.91 27.46
N ARG A 312 -15.20 10.60 28.14
CA ARG A 312 -13.85 10.50 27.55
C ARG A 312 -13.18 9.23 28.01
N TYR A 313 -12.75 8.43 27.04
CA TYR A 313 -12.01 7.19 27.27
C TYR A 313 -10.64 7.29 26.62
N ARG A 314 -9.61 6.85 27.33
CA ARG A 314 -8.24 6.83 26.83
C ARG A 314 -7.66 5.43 26.92
N GLY A 315 -7.02 4.95 25.86
CA GLY A 315 -6.45 3.62 25.83
C GLY A 315 -6.11 3.12 24.43
N TYR A 316 -5.89 1.82 24.36
CA TYR A 316 -5.74 1.13 23.07
C TYR A 316 -7.10 1.01 22.39
N ILE A 317 -7.12 1.25 21.08
CA ILE A 317 -8.35 1.35 20.29
C ILE A 317 -8.39 0.23 19.26
N CYS A 318 -9.56 -0.37 19.10
CA CYS A 318 -9.91 -1.18 17.95
C CYS A 318 -11.13 -0.55 17.27
N TRP A 319 -10.93 -0.09 16.08
CA TRP A 319 -11.96 0.53 15.25
C TRP A 319 -12.72 -0.55 14.49
N ASP A 320 -14.02 -0.45 14.38
CA ASP A 320 -14.94 -1.40 13.74
C ASP A 320 -14.67 -2.89 14.09
N ASN A 321 -14.02 -3.18 15.18
CA ASN A 321 -13.73 -4.54 15.66
C ASN A 321 -12.49 -5.20 15.04
N ASP A 322 -11.93 -4.75 13.95
CA ASP A 322 -10.82 -5.39 13.22
C ASP A 322 -9.63 -4.46 12.90
N GLU A 323 -9.80 -3.16 12.81
CA GLU A 323 -8.71 -2.20 12.65
C GLU A 323 -8.18 -1.80 14.03
N CYS A 324 -7.08 -2.39 14.41
CA CYS A 324 -6.49 -2.21 15.72
C CYS A 324 -5.04 -1.75 15.70
N PHE A 325 -4.45 -1.67 14.51
CA PHE A 325 -3.06 -1.28 14.29
C PHE A 325 -2.93 -0.12 13.32
N THR A 326 -1.82 0.58 13.40
CA THR A 326 -1.49 1.68 12.48
C THR A 326 -1.33 1.23 11.03
N THR A 327 -1.07 -0.07 10.81
CA THR A 327 -1.00 -0.71 9.49
C THR A 327 -2.35 -1.13 8.93
N ASP A 328 -3.40 -1.09 9.73
CA ASP A 328 -4.74 -1.39 9.23
C ASP A 328 -5.25 -0.20 8.41
N VAL A 329 -6.18 -0.44 7.52
CA VAL A 329 -6.66 0.53 6.53
C VAL A 329 -8.09 0.92 6.86
N LEU A 330 -8.35 2.22 6.90
CA LEU A 330 -9.69 2.78 6.90
C LEU A 330 -10.14 2.93 5.46
N ASP A 331 -11.20 2.25 5.08
CA ASP A 331 -11.79 2.41 3.76
C ASP A 331 -13.04 3.31 3.79
N GLY A 332 -13.32 3.94 2.66
CA GLY A 332 -14.48 4.82 2.50
C GLY A 332 -14.53 5.46 1.14
N LYS A 333 -15.56 6.28 0.93
CA LYS A 333 -15.67 7.13 -0.25
C LYS A 333 -15.48 8.60 0.13
N TYR A 334 -14.58 9.24 -0.60
CA TYR A 334 -14.48 10.70 -0.67
C TYR A 334 -15.12 11.13 -2.00
N GLU A 335 -16.19 11.93 -1.91
CA GLU A 335 -17.09 12.16 -3.05
C GLU A 335 -17.55 10.80 -3.64
N GLU A 336 -17.22 10.48 -4.90
CA GLU A 336 -17.58 9.22 -5.57
C GLU A 336 -16.43 8.20 -5.62
N TYR A 337 -15.22 8.58 -5.13
CA TYR A 337 -13.99 7.78 -5.27
C TYR A 337 -13.75 6.92 -4.03
N ASP A 338 -13.38 5.66 -4.24
CA ASP A 338 -12.96 4.78 -3.15
C ASP A 338 -11.58 5.21 -2.65
N ILE A 339 -11.44 5.29 -1.32
CA ILE A 339 -10.23 5.75 -0.65
C ILE A 339 -9.83 4.74 0.42
N ASN A 340 -8.55 4.39 0.42
CA ASN A 340 -7.90 3.51 1.37
C ASN A 340 -6.81 4.28 2.13
N ILE A 341 -6.98 4.50 3.43
CA ILE A 341 -6.06 5.28 4.26
C ILE A 341 -5.53 4.43 5.40
N GLU A 342 -4.21 4.21 5.47
CA GLU A 342 -3.62 3.61 6.67
C GLU A 342 -3.89 4.44 7.92
N PHE A 343 -4.22 3.78 9.03
CA PHE A 343 -4.42 4.47 10.32
C PHE A 343 -3.20 5.24 10.79
N SER A 344 -1.99 4.86 10.36
CA SER A 344 -0.75 5.62 10.60
C SER A 344 -0.81 7.07 10.11
N LYS A 345 -1.61 7.34 9.09
CA LYS A 345 -1.82 8.68 8.47
C LYS A 345 -3.00 9.45 9.07
N ILE A 346 -3.79 8.84 9.96
CA ILE A 346 -5.00 9.44 10.52
C ILE A 346 -4.69 10.07 11.87
N TYR A 347 -4.96 11.37 12.00
CA TYR A 347 -4.90 12.10 13.26
C TYR A 347 -6.19 11.98 14.05
N SER A 348 -7.35 12.16 13.39
CA SER A 348 -8.64 12.07 14.07
C SER A 348 -9.78 11.66 13.13
N ILE A 349 -10.80 11.00 13.72
CA ILE A 349 -12.07 10.72 13.06
C ILE A 349 -13.17 11.37 13.89
N GLN A 350 -14.04 12.12 13.25
CA GLN A 350 -15.16 12.81 13.89
C GLN A 350 -16.49 12.36 13.25
N TYR A 351 -17.45 12.00 14.09
CA TYR A 351 -18.81 11.70 13.66
C TYR A 351 -19.43 12.90 12.94
N ARG A 352 -20.05 12.68 11.80
CA ARG A 352 -20.84 13.69 11.10
C ARG A 352 -22.32 13.30 11.02
N SER A 353 -22.58 12.06 10.67
CA SER A 353 -23.95 11.53 10.54
C SER A 353 -23.95 10.00 10.75
N ARG A 354 -25.11 9.37 10.66
CA ARG A 354 -25.20 7.91 10.66
C ARG A 354 -24.45 7.27 9.49
N ARG A 355 -24.22 8.01 8.40
CA ARG A 355 -23.66 7.49 7.14
C ARG A 355 -22.27 8.01 6.81
N SER A 356 -21.67 8.83 7.69
CA SER A 356 -20.43 9.51 7.35
C SER A 356 -19.68 10.07 8.55
N CYS A 357 -18.38 10.27 8.36
CA CYS A 357 -17.48 10.94 9.30
C CYS A 357 -16.62 11.99 8.60
N ILE A 358 -15.88 12.77 9.40
CA ILE A 358 -14.79 13.62 8.94
C ILE A 358 -13.50 12.99 9.44
N VAL A 359 -12.61 12.62 8.52
CA VAL A 359 -11.25 12.16 8.81
C VAL A 359 -10.31 13.34 8.67
N GLU A 360 -9.45 13.55 9.66
CA GLU A 360 -8.36 14.51 9.62
C GLU A 360 -7.04 13.75 9.62
N THR A 361 -6.21 13.98 8.62
CA THR A 361 -4.90 13.32 8.49
C THR A 361 -3.84 14.01 9.36
N VAL A 362 -2.69 13.38 9.56
CA VAL A 362 -1.57 13.91 10.36
C VAL A 362 -0.98 15.20 9.79
N ASP A 363 -1.14 15.45 8.50
CA ASP A 363 -0.76 16.70 7.81
C ASP A 363 -1.87 17.77 7.79
N GLY A 364 -3.01 17.50 8.47
CA GLY A 364 -4.09 18.45 8.72
C GLY A 364 -5.16 18.53 7.63
N LYS A 365 -5.13 17.67 6.61
CA LYS A 365 -6.20 17.58 5.61
C LYS A 365 -7.46 16.99 6.22
N LYS A 366 -8.61 17.57 5.91
CA LYS A 366 -9.92 17.07 6.33
C LYS A 366 -10.70 16.54 5.14
N MET A 367 -11.24 15.33 5.31
CA MET A 367 -12.03 14.63 4.31
C MET A 367 -13.35 14.19 4.89
N HIS A 368 -14.43 14.33 4.13
CA HIS A 368 -15.73 13.77 4.46
C HIS A 368 -15.86 12.39 3.82
N LEU A 369 -15.78 11.32 4.63
CA LEU A 369 -15.88 9.95 4.15
C LEU A 369 -17.24 9.33 4.45
N SER A 370 -17.70 8.47 3.55
CA SER A 370 -18.95 7.71 3.62
C SER A 370 -18.78 6.36 2.91
N GLY A 371 -19.82 5.55 2.85
CA GLY A 371 -19.93 4.41 1.91
C GLY A 371 -19.43 3.06 2.41
N SER A 372 -18.56 2.98 3.42
CA SER A 372 -18.10 1.72 4.03
C SER A 372 -18.69 1.54 5.45
N ASN A 373 -18.51 0.33 6.01
CA ASN A 373 -18.83 0.07 7.41
C ASN A 373 -17.90 0.83 8.36
N ASP A 374 -16.66 1.11 7.98
CA ASP A 374 -15.71 1.83 8.82
C ASP A 374 -16.16 3.25 9.17
N VAL A 375 -16.95 3.86 8.31
CA VAL A 375 -17.29 5.28 8.40
C VAL A 375 -18.81 5.56 8.51
N ASN A 376 -19.60 4.54 8.88
CA ASN A 376 -21.05 4.68 9.02
C ASN A 376 -21.60 3.85 10.21
N ASP A 377 -22.93 3.80 10.38
CA ASP A 377 -23.63 3.11 11.47
C ASP A 377 -23.68 1.57 11.34
N ALA A 378 -23.11 1.00 10.28
CA ALA A 378 -22.79 -0.42 10.20
C ALA A 378 -21.50 -0.80 10.96
N ASN A 379 -20.71 0.21 11.37
CA ASN A 379 -19.54 0.04 12.23
C ASN A 379 -19.90 -0.76 13.49
N ALA A 380 -19.19 -1.86 13.74
CA ALA A 380 -19.46 -2.73 14.87
C ALA A 380 -19.23 -2.06 16.24
N GLY A 381 -18.57 -0.91 16.25
CA GLY A 381 -18.27 -0.09 17.42
C GLY A 381 -16.79 0.19 17.61
N ILE A 382 -16.50 1.20 18.40
CA ILE A 382 -15.15 1.56 18.80
C ILE A 382 -14.87 0.92 20.16
N PHE A 383 -13.89 0.04 20.23
CA PHE A 383 -13.51 -0.68 21.44
C PHE A 383 -12.27 -0.02 22.04
N ILE A 384 -12.32 0.28 23.32
CA ILE A 384 -11.24 0.95 24.03
C ILE A 384 -10.83 0.10 25.24
N MET A 385 -9.57 -0.33 25.28
CA MET A 385 -8.96 -0.91 26.46
C MET A 385 -8.23 0.19 27.23
N GLN A 386 -8.74 0.54 28.39
CA GLN A 386 -8.20 1.59 29.23
C GLN A 386 -6.98 1.11 30.03
N GLU A 387 -6.22 2.05 30.62
CA GLU A 387 -5.00 1.75 31.37
C GLU A 387 -5.25 0.90 32.64
N ASP A 388 -6.45 0.98 33.20
CA ASP A 388 -6.88 0.16 34.35
C ASP A 388 -7.31 -1.26 33.96
N GLY A 389 -7.25 -1.61 32.68
CA GLY A 389 -7.64 -2.90 32.14
C GLY A 389 -9.13 -3.05 31.88
N SER A 390 -9.93 -2.01 32.10
CA SER A 390 -11.34 -2.03 31.73
C SER A 390 -11.53 -1.88 30.21
N GLU A 391 -12.53 -2.57 29.68
CA GLU A 391 -12.92 -2.45 28.25
C GLU A 391 -14.22 -1.68 28.14
N THR A 392 -14.24 -0.70 27.25
CA THR A 392 -15.43 0.07 26.88
C THR A 392 -15.70 -0.05 25.40
N LYS A 393 -16.97 -0.25 25.02
CA LYS A 393 -17.45 -0.20 23.65
C LYS A 393 -18.29 1.04 23.45
N VAL A 394 -17.89 1.92 22.55
CA VAL A 394 -18.67 3.07 22.09
C VAL A 394 -19.32 2.73 20.76
N ARG A 395 -20.66 2.81 20.69
CA ARG A 395 -21.38 2.59 19.43
C ARG A 395 -21.26 3.82 18.53
N TRP A 396 -21.33 3.62 17.22
CA TRP A 396 -21.30 4.71 16.23
C TRP A 396 -22.29 5.85 16.58
N THR A 397 -23.48 5.52 17.00
CA THR A 397 -24.53 6.51 17.36
C THR A 397 -24.17 7.37 18.57
N ASP A 398 -23.33 6.86 19.47
CA ASP A 398 -22.91 7.51 20.71
C ASP A 398 -21.55 8.20 20.55
N PHE A 399 -20.81 7.84 19.50
CA PHE A 399 -19.49 8.34 19.16
C PHE A 399 -19.54 9.81 18.69
N GLU A 400 -18.60 10.62 19.15
CA GLU A 400 -18.41 12.00 18.73
C GLU A 400 -17.08 12.17 17.97
N LYS A 401 -15.96 11.80 18.60
CA LYS A 401 -14.62 11.97 18.02
C LYS A 401 -13.62 10.99 18.61
N VAL A 402 -12.64 10.57 17.81
CA VAL A 402 -11.39 9.96 18.27
C VAL A 402 -10.19 10.81 17.85
N ILE A 403 -9.17 10.88 18.71
CA ILE A 403 -7.88 11.49 18.41
C ILE A 403 -6.83 10.42 18.66
N PHE A 404 -6.12 10.00 17.63
CA PHE A 404 -5.02 9.05 17.70
C PHE A 404 -3.72 9.72 18.14
N LYS A 405 -2.80 8.92 18.80
CA LYS A 405 -1.53 9.40 19.35
C LYS A 405 -0.35 8.55 18.95
#